data_39de7b8fb8aa8eb2874f943a27b06231
#
_entry.id   39de7b8fb8aa8eb2874f943a27b06231
#
_cell.length_a   1.000
_cell.length_b   1.000
_cell.length_c   1.000
_cell.angle_alpha   90.00
_cell.angle_beta   90.00
_cell.angle_gamma   90.00
#
_symmetry.space_group_name_H-M   'P 1'
#
loop_
_entity.id
_entity.type
_entity.pdbx_description
1 polymer ?
#
loop_
_entity_poly.entity_id
_entity_poly.type
_entity_poly.pdbx_seq_one_letter_code
_entity_poly.pdbx_strand_id
1 'polypeptide(L)'
;FGPDGPYSDRPVLDPVIQGLTSMVSRQLNPLIPFPDLVRNLVADKSTALTSAQAITAALFSRERTGEGQFLQIPMLDSCLYFFWVDGMMDLTMLDDDVSPGITLAKVYNITNTSDGQLIYFAANDKQRFGLLRALGRDELCEDERFSSLAAISNPENFAAFGEIVAKEF
;
A
#
# COMPACT_ATOMS: atom_id res chain seq x y z
N PHE A 1 -17.75 -11.41 8.40
CA PHE A 1 -18.20 -10.67 7.22
C PHE A 1 -19.14 -9.51 7.56
N GLY A 2 -19.91 -9.57 8.57
CA GLY A 2 -21.01 -8.65 8.88
C GLY A 2 -22.36 -9.40 8.88
N PRO A 3 -23.43 -8.77 9.44
CA PRO A 3 -24.72 -9.43 9.61
C PRO A 3 -25.51 -9.58 8.32
N ASP A 4 -25.17 -8.80 7.31
CA ASP A 4 -25.91 -8.73 6.06
C ASP A 4 -25.01 -9.09 4.85
N GLY A 5 -25.67 -9.41 3.73
CA GLY A 5 -24.98 -9.71 2.48
C GLY A 5 -24.75 -11.20 2.23
N PRO A 6 -24.15 -11.55 1.08
CA PRO A 6 -24.06 -12.93 0.60
C PRO A 6 -23.12 -13.82 1.41
N TYR A 7 -22.31 -13.26 2.30
CA TYR A 7 -21.36 -13.98 3.14
C TYR A 7 -21.67 -13.90 4.64
N SER A 8 -22.83 -13.36 5.03
CA SER A 8 -23.23 -13.18 6.44
C SER A 8 -23.16 -14.47 7.27
N ASP A 9 -23.49 -15.61 6.67
CA ASP A 9 -23.50 -16.92 7.33
C ASP A 9 -22.16 -17.68 7.21
N ARG A 10 -21.14 -17.08 6.60
CA ARG A 10 -19.87 -17.77 6.39
C ARG A 10 -18.87 -17.46 7.50
N PRO A 11 -18.14 -18.47 7.99
CA PRO A 11 -17.01 -18.23 8.86
C PRO A 11 -15.90 -17.50 8.11
N VAL A 12 -15.13 -16.69 8.83
CA VAL A 12 -14.02 -15.94 8.27
C VAL A 12 -12.81 -16.01 9.18
N LEU A 13 -11.63 -16.07 8.56
CA LEU A 13 -10.33 -16.00 9.22
C LEU A 13 -9.46 -15.00 8.45
N ASP A 14 -8.42 -14.52 9.10
CA ASP A 14 -7.47 -13.52 8.58
C ASP A 14 -7.05 -13.79 7.11
N PRO A 15 -6.52 -14.97 6.71
CA PRO A 15 -6.07 -15.19 5.34
C PRO A 15 -7.19 -15.12 4.30
N VAL A 16 -8.43 -15.44 4.68
CA VAL A 16 -9.59 -15.30 3.79
C VAL A 16 -9.87 -13.83 3.51
N ILE A 17 -9.81 -12.99 4.54
CA ILE A 17 -9.97 -11.53 4.39
C ILE A 17 -8.84 -10.94 3.57
N GLN A 18 -7.59 -11.33 3.80
CA GLN A 18 -6.46 -10.88 2.97
C GLN A 18 -6.71 -11.16 1.48
N GLY A 19 -7.23 -12.35 1.14
CA GLY A 19 -7.58 -12.70 -0.23
C GLY A 19 -8.71 -11.85 -0.81
N LEU A 20 -9.82 -11.71 -0.06
CA LEU A 20 -11.00 -10.98 -0.51
C LEU A 20 -10.81 -9.47 -0.63
N THR A 21 -9.95 -8.88 0.17
CA THR A 21 -9.59 -7.46 0.09
C THR A 21 -8.55 -7.16 -0.98
N SER A 22 -8.17 -8.13 -1.78
CA SER A 22 -7.10 -8.03 -2.79
C SER A 22 -5.71 -7.72 -2.21
N MET A 23 -5.51 -7.71 -0.92
CA MET A 23 -4.21 -7.46 -0.29
C MET A 23 -3.16 -8.44 -0.82
N VAL A 24 -3.53 -9.70 -1.01
CA VAL A 24 -2.65 -10.76 -1.54
C VAL A 24 -2.21 -10.47 -2.97
N SER A 25 -3.13 -10.07 -3.84
CA SER A 25 -2.87 -9.83 -5.26
C SER A 25 -2.20 -8.48 -5.54
N ARG A 26 -2.36 -7.50 -4.64
CA ARG A 26 -1.83 -6.14 -4.83
C ARG A 26 -0.42 -5.92 -4.28
N GLN A 27 0.09 -6.82 -3.45
CA GLN A 27 1.46 -6.78 -2.94
C GLN A 27 2.37 -7.80 -3.66
N LEU A 28 2.33 -7.81 -4.98
CA LEU A 28 3.14 -8.71 -5.79
C LEU A 28 4.63 -8.43 -5.58
N ASN A 29 5.35 -9.48 -5.23
CA ASN A 29 6.81 -9.47 -5.26
C ASN A 29 7.26 -9.93 -6.66
N PRO A 30 8.01 -9.14 -7.43
CA PRO A 30 8.46 -9.52 -8.77
C PRO A 30 9.36 -10.77 -8.79
N LEU A 31 9.93 -11.15 -7.65
CA LEU A 31 10.76 -12.35 -7.51
C LEU A 31 9.95 -13.63 -7.23
N ILE A 32 8.64 -13.49 -6.95
CA ILE A 32 7.74 -14.60 -6.65
C ILE A 32 6.67 -14.65 -7.74
N PRO A 33 6.52 -15.77 -8.48
CA PRO A 33 5.64 -15.83 -9.67
C PRO A 33 4.14 -15.89 -9.35
N PHE A 34 3.75 -15.82 -8.09
CA PHE A 34 2.35 -15.86 -7.64
C PHE A 34 2.12 -14.98 -6.41
N PRO A 35 0.86 -14.55 -6.17
CA PRO A 35 0.50 -13.79 -4.99
C PRO A 35 0.81 -14.55 -3.69
N ASP A 36 1.25 -13.84 -2.65
CA ASP A 36 1.53 -14.42 -1.34
C ASP A 36 0.78 -13.66 -0.23
N LEU A 37 0.50 -14.35 0.88
CA LEU A 37 -0.12 -13.78 2.08
C LEU A 37 0.90 -12.91 2.84
N VAL A 38 0.42 -11.85 3.45
CA VAL A 38 1.15 -11.21 4.55
C VAL A 38 1.24 -12.22 5.69
N ARG A 39 2.46 -12.64 6.06
CA ARG A 39 2.69 -13.65 7.11
C ARG A 39 2.57 -13.04 8.51
N ASN A 40 1.45 -12.38 8.72
CA ASN A 40 1.07 -11.68 9.92
C ASN A 40 -0.47 -11.60 9.94
N LEU A 41 -1.10 -11.63 11.10
CA LEU A 41 -2.55 -11.47 11.28
C LEU A 41 -2.96 -10.01 11.04
N VAL A 42 -2.76 -9.54 9.81
CA VAL A 42 -2.95 -8.12 9.46
C VAL A 42 -4.43 -7.74 9.43
N ALA A 43 -5.30 -8.63 8.97
CA ALA A 43 -6.74 -8.39 8.96
C ALA A 43 -7.34 -8.39 10.37
N ASP A 44 -6.93 -9.33 11.22
CA ASP A 44 -7.33 -9.36 12.63
C ASP A 44 -6.88 -8.09 13.38
N LYS A 45 -5.62 -7.68 13.19
CA LYS A 45 -5.03 -6.52 13.87
C LYS A 45 -5.63 -5.20 13.41
N SER A 46 -5.83 -5.02 12.11
CA SER A 46 -6.49 -3.81 11.58
C SER A 46 -7.92 -3.71 12.08
N THR A 47 -8.65 -4.83 12.15
CA THR A 47 -10.00 -4.89 12.72
C THR A 47 -10.00 -4.59 14.22
N ALA A 48 -9.03 -5.09 14.96
CA ALA A 48 -8.90 -4.81 16.39
C ALA A 48 -8.66 -3.32 16.66
N LEU A 49 -7.79 -2.67 15.89
CA LEU A 49 -7.54 -1.23 15.99
C LEU A 49 -8.78 -0.41 15.61
N THR A 50 -9.46 -0.76 14.53
CA THR A 50 -10.73 -0.13 14.11
C THR A 50 -11.79 -0.29 15.19
N SER A 51 -11.88 -1.47 15.81
CA SER A 51 -12.81 -1.73 16.92
C SER A 51 -12.50 -0.86 18.13
N ALA A 52 -11.23 -0.74 18.53
CA ALA A 52 -10.83 0.10 19.64
C ALA A 52 -11.18 1.57 19.40
N GLN A 53 -10.96 2.08 18.18
CA GLN A 53 -11.35 3.44 17.79
C GLN A 53 -12.87 3.65 17.87
N ALA A 54 -13.63 2.73 17.30
CA ALA A 54 -15.10 2.82 17.29
C ALA A 54 -15.69 2.75 18.72
N ILE A 55 -15.18 1.87 19.57
CA ILE A 55 -15.60 1.77 20.98
C ILE A 55 -15.28 3.07 21.71
N THR A 56 -14.08 3.61 21.54
CA THR A 56 -13.70 4.88 22.18
C THR A 56 -14.59 6.03 21.74
N ALA A 57 -14.88 6.12 20.43
CA ALA A 57 -15.80 7.14 19.91
C ALA A 57 -17.23 6.98 20.44
N ALA A 58 -17.72 5.76 20.55
CA ALA A 58 -19.05 5.47 21.11
C ALA A 58 -19.13 5.82 22.60
N LEU A 59 -18.10 5.51 23.37
CA LEU A 59 -18.03 5.88 24.80
C LEU A 59 -17.98 7.40 24.96
N PHE A 60 -17.21 8.10 24.15
CA PHE A 60 -17.18 9.56 24.16
C PHE A 60 -18.54 10.17 23.79
N SER A 61 -19.22 9.62 22.79
CA SER A 61 -20.58 10.01 22.42
C SER A 61 -21.54 9.81 23.60
N ARG A 62 -21.50 8.64 24.25
CA ARG A 62 -22.35 8.31 25.40
C ARG A 62 -22.13 9.29 26.56
N GLU A 63 -20.90 9.65 26.85
CA GLU A 63 -20.64 10.65 27.91
C GLU A 63 -21.27 12.03 27.61
N ARG A 64 -21.45 12.38 26.35
CA ARG A 64 -22.05 13.65 25.94
C ARG A 64 -23.57 13.60 25.79
N THR A 65 -24.11 12.48 25.36
CA THR A 65 -25.54 12.33 25.01
C THR A 65 -26.34 11.56 26.04
N GLY A 66 -25.67 10.76 26.88
CA GLY A 66 -26.30 9.80 27.78
C GLY A 66 -26.76 8.51 27.09
N GLU A 67 -26.62 8.41 25.77
CA GLU A 67 -27.13 7.29 24.96
C GLU A 67 -26.02 6.35 24.54
N GLY A 68 -26.21 5.05 24.81
CA GLY A 68 -25.36 3.98 24.27
C GLY A 68 -25.74 3.61 22.85
N GLN A 69 -24.82 2.99 22.13
CA GLN A 69 -25.07 2.51 20.78
C GLN A 69 -24.49 1.11 20.54
N PHE A 70 -25.09 0.36 19.64
CA PHE A 70 -24.58 -0.92 19.20
C PHE A 70 -23.59 -0.71 18.06
N LEU A 71 -22.41 -1.34 18.15
CA LEU A 71 -21.35 -1.23 17.14
C LEU A 71 -21.23 -2.56 16.40
N GLN A 72 -21.24 -2.48 15.09
CA GLN A 72 -20.92 -3.60 14.19
C GLN A 72 -19.68 -3.23 13.39
N ILE A 73 -18.64 -4.06 13.47
CA ILE A 73 -17.36 -3.81 12.83
C ILE A 73 -16.93 -5.08 12.08
N PRO A 74 -17.43 -5.26 10.84
CA PRO A 74 -17.02 -6.38 10.02
C PRO A 74 -15.52 -6.35 9.71
N MET A 75 -14.87 -7.51 9.77
CA MET A 75 -13.43 -7.63 9.46
C MET A 75 -13.15 -7.28 8.00
N LEU A 76 -14.05 -7.66 7.08
CA LEU A 76 -13.91 -7.34 5.65
C LEU A 76 -13.87 -5.81 5.43
N ASP A 77 -14.83 -5.09 5.99
CA ASP A 77 -14.95 -3.64 5.83
C ASP A 77 -13.76 -2.91 6.48
N SER A 78 -13.36 -3.35 7.67
CA SER A 78 -12.22 -2.80 8.39
C SER A 78 -10.92 -2.97 7.59
N CYS A 79 -10.74 -4.14 7.00
CA CYS A 79 -9.54 -4.44 6.21
C CYS A 79 -9.55 -3.72 4.85
N LEU A 80 -10.71 -3.61 4.19
CA LEU A 80 -10.87 -2.80 2.98
C LEU A 80 -10.56 -1.34 3.26
N TYR A 81 -11.09 -0.78 4.32
CA TYR A 81 -10.82 0.61 4.73
C TYR A 81 -9.33 0.84 4.99
N PHE A 82 -8.69 -0.07 5.72
CA PHE A 82 -7.27 0.01 6.02
C PHE A 82 -6.40 -0.04 4.76
N PHE A 83 -6.73 -0.90 3.81
CA PHE A 83 -5.91 -1.20 2.65
C PHE A 83 -6.23 -0.35 1.41
N TRP A 84 -7.40 0.27 1.35
CA TRP A 84 -7.93 0.93 0.14
C TRP A 84 -6.98 1.95 -0.46
N VAL A 85 -6.44 2.82 0.36
CA VAL A 85 -5.56 3.92 -0.10
C VAL A 85 -4.33 3.38 -0.82
N ASP A 86 -3.74 2.32 -0.32
CA ASP A 86 -2.49 1.76 -0.84
C ASP A 86 -2.73 0.72 -1.94
N GLY A 87 -3.75 -0.11 -1.78
CA GLY A 87 -4.02 -1.25 -2.65
C GLY A 87 -4.85 -0.93 -3.87
N MET A 88 -5.69 0.12 -3.82
CA MET A 88 -6.67 0.42 -4.86
C MET A 88 -6.38 1.73 -5.60
N MET A 89 -5.19 2.30 -5.47
CA MET A 89 -4.80 3.59 -6.06
C MET A 89 -5.09 3.67 -7.56
N ASP A 90 -4.75 2.62 -8.29
CA ASP A 90 -4.91 2.53 -9.74
C ASP A 90 -6.29 2.00 -10.19
N LEU A 91 -7.15 1.63 -9.26
CA LEU A 91 -8.50 1.10 -9.51
C LEU A 91 -9.61 2.01 -9.01
N THR A 92 -9.28 3.08 -8.28
CA THR A 92 -10.27 3.97 -7.67
C THR A 92 -10.86 4.95 -8.69
N MET A 93 -10.05 5.40 -9.63
CA MET A 93 -10.48 6.31 -10.70
C MET A 93 -10.98 5.49 -11.89
N LEU A 94 -12.17 5.81 -12.38
CA LEU A 94 -12.87 5.07 -13.43
C LEU A 94 -12.88 5.78 -14.78
N ASP A 95 -12.53 7.06 -14.81
CA ASP A 95 -12.52 7.86 -16.04
C ASP A 95 -11.27 7.54 -16.88
N ASP A 96 -11.48 7.40 -18.20
CA ASP A 96 -10.41 7.01 -19.14
C ASP A 96 -9.31 8.08 -19.29
N ASP A 97 -9.57 9.32 -18.90
CA ASP A 97 -8.63 10.44 -18.96
C ASP A 97 -7.77 10.58 -17.70
N VAL A 98 -8.00 9.75 -16.69
CA VAL A 98 -7.21 9.73 -15.46
C VAL A 98 -6.12 8.66 -15.55
N SER A 99 -4.86 9.10 -15.55
CA SER A 99 -3.73 8.16 -15.49
C SER A 99 -3.72 7.44 -14.14
N PRO A 100 -3.74 6.10 -14.12
CA PRO A 100 -3.57 5.36 -12.87
C PRO A 100 -2.20 5.65 -12.27
N GLY A 101 -2.14 5.94 -10.98
CA GLY A 101 -0.89 6.17 -10.27
C GLY A 101 0.00 4.92 -10.21
N ILE A 102 1.26 5.12 -9.83
CA ILE A 102 2.19 4.02 -9.56
C ILE A 102 1.80 3.40 -8.22
N THR A 103 1.50 2.11 -8.21
CA THR A 103 1.14 1.40 -6.98
C THR A 103 2.33 1.23 -6.04
N LEU A 104 2.11 1.21 -4.74
CA LEU A 104 3.17 1.01 -3.74
C LEU A 104 3.91 -0.32 -3.92
N ALA A 105 3.23 -1.36 -4.41
CA ALA A 105 3.86 -2.64 -4.74
C ALA A 105 4.99 -2.51 -5.80
N LYS A 106 4.92 -1.51 -6.67
CA LYS A 106 5.99 -1.21 -7.65
C LYS A 106 7.09 -0.33 -7.07
N VAL A 107 6.79 0.42 -6.04
CA VAL A 107 7.72 1.39 -5.42
C VAL A 107 8.57 0.74 -4.33
N TYR A 108 8.00 -0.19 -3.57
CA TYR A 108 8.68 -0.85 -2.47
C TYR A 108 9.48 -2.05 -2.96
N ASN A 109 10.79 -1.87 -3.05
CA ASN A 109 11.70 -2.90 -3.52
C ASN A 109 12.79 -3.20 -2.49
N ILE A 110 13.21 -4.46 -2.47
CA ILE A 110 14.45 -4.88 -1.82
C ILE A 110 15.49 -5.01 -2.92
N THR A 111 16.56 -4.27 -2.80
CA THR A 111 17.67 -4.26 -3.78
C THR A 111 18.83 -5.06 -3.21
N ASN A 112 19.37 -5.97 -4.01
CA ASN A 112 20.59 -6.69 -3.65
C ASN A 112 21.81 -5.80 -3.84
N THR A 113 22.75 -5.91 -2.91
CA THR A 113 24.06 -5.27 -2.96
C THR A 113 25.15 -6.33 -3.01
N SER A 114 26.40 -5.92 -3.16
CA SER A 114 27.54 -6.86 -3.18
C SER A 114 27.71 -7.67 -1.90
N ASP A 115 27.21 -7.17 -0.77
CA ASP A 115 27.41 -7.77 0.57
C ASP A 115 26.10 -8.01 1.34
N GLY A 116 24.93 -7.73 0.74
CA GLY A 116 23.66 -7.93 1.43
C GLY A 116 22.45 -7.42 0.66
N GLN A 117 21.53 -6.82 1.39
CA GLN A 117 20.30 -6.26 0.84
C GLN A 117 20.02 -4.88 1.43
N LEU A 118 19.46 -4.01 0.62
CA LEU A 118 19.10 -2.64 0.98
C LEU A 118 17.62 -2.40 0.68
N ILE A 119 16.97 -1.65 1.58
CA ILE A 119 15.66 -1.06 1.35
C ILE A 119 15.85 0.46 1.30
N TYR A 120 15.36 1.08 0.24
CA TYR A 120 15.34 2.52 0.12
C TYR A 120 14.00 3.02 -0.40
N PHE A 121 13.70 4.28 -0.11
CA PHE A 121 12.52 4.96 -0.63
C PHE A 121 12.84 6.44 -0.84
N ALA A 122 12.74 6.89 -2.08
CA ALA A 122 12.98 8.28 -2.47
C ALA A 122 11.65 8.95 -2.84
N ALA A 123 10.98 9.53 -1.84
CA ALA A 123 9.64 10.09 -1.95
C ALA A 123 9.56 11.51 -2.54
N ASN A 124 10.70 12.18 -2.72
CA ASN A 124 10.76 13.54 -3.26
C ASN A 124 12.04 13.77 -4.05
N ASP A 125 12.09 14.90 -4.76
CA ASP A 125 13.21 15.27 -5.64
C ASP A 125 14.54 15.31 -4.91
N LYS A 126 14.59 15.88 -3.69
CA LYS A 126 15.82 15.96 -2.90
C LYS A 126 16.39 14.57 -2.58
N GLN A 127 15.51 13.64 -2.18
CA GLN A 127 15.92 12.27 -1.85
C GLN A 127 16.35 11.51 -3.10
N ARG A 128 15.63 11.67 -4.23
CA ARG A 128 15.97 11.05 -5.49
C ARG A 128 17.33 11.52 -6.00
N PHE A 129 17.56 12.83 -6.01
CA PHE A 129 18.87 13.38 -6.40
C PHE A 129 19.98 12.98 -5.42
N GLY A 130 19.65 12.87 -4.12
CA GLY A 130 20.60 12.34 -3.13
C GLY A 130 21.00 10.90 -3.42
N LEU A 131 20.04 10.05 -3.80
CA LEU A 131 20.31 8.68 -4.22
C LEU A 131 21.21 8.63 -5.47
N LEU A 132 20.86 9.38 -6.52
CA LEU A 132 21.67 9.43 -7.75
C LEU A 132 23.11 9.86 -7.48
N ARG A 133 23.30 10.89 -6.66
CA ARG A 133 24.65 11.33 -6.26
C ARG A 133 25.41 10.29 -5.45
N ALA A 134 24.73 9.61 -4.53
CA ALA A 134 25.36 8.54 -3.75
C ALA A 134 25.81 7.37 -4.62
N LEU A 135 25.13 7.14 -5.75
CA LEU A 135 25.47 6.13 -6.75
C LEU A 135 26.49 6.63 -7.81
N GLY A 136 26.97 7.89 -7.70
CA GLY A 136 27.90 8.48 -8.67
C GLY A 136 27.26 8.82 -10.01
N ARG A 137 25.95 9.03 -10.06
CA ARG A 137 25.15 9.28 -11.26
C ARG A 137 24.59 10.72 -11.26
N ASP A 138 25.43 11.68 -10.90
CA ASP A 138 25.04 13.11 -10.82
C ASP A 138 24.45 13.65 -12.12
N GLU A 139 24.91 13.17 -13.27
CA GLU A 139 24.42 13.57 -14.58
C GLU A 139 22.93 13.30 -14.79
N LEU A 140 22.39 12.29 -14.11
CA LEU A 140 20.97 11.93 -14.20
C LEU A 140 20.06 12.90 -13.44
N CYS A 141 20.60 13.76 -12.58
CA CYS A 141 19.82 14.81 -11.95
C CYS A 141 19.31 15.86 -12.95
N GLU A 142 20.01 16.02 -14.10
CA GLU A 142 19.66 16.94 -15.17
C GLU A 142 18.86 16.24 -16.30
N ASP A 143 18.66 14.94 -16.24
CA ASP A 143 17.86 14.19 -17.23
C ASP A 143 16.37 14.55 -17.08
N GLU A 144 15.74 15.02 -18.15
CA GLU A 144 14.34 15.44 -18.16
C GLU A 144 13.39 14.36 -17.64
N ARG A 145 13.71 13.08 -17.84
CA ARG A 145 12.92 11.95 -17.36
C ARG A 145 12.88 11.84 -15.83
N PHE A 146 13.92 12.34 -15.15
CA PHE A 146 14.12 12.19 -13.70
C PHE A 146 14.19 13.51 -12.95
N SER A 147 14.04 14.63 -13.65
CA SER A 147 14.26 15.99 -13.13
C SER A 147 13.19 16.46 -12.14
N SER A 148 12.03 15.80 -12.07
CA SER A 148 10.94 16.16 -11.15
C SER A 148 10.12 14.94 -10.76
N LEU A 149 9.34 15.08 -9.65
CA LEU A 149 8.39 14.07 -9.24
C LEU A 149 7.33 13.81 -10.33
N ALA A 150 6.90 14.85 -11.04
CA ALA A 150 5.95 14.71 -12.14
C ALA A 150 6.55 13.88 -13.29
N ALA A 151 7.81 14.13 -13.67
CA ALA A 151 8.48 13.39 -14.73
C ALA A 151 8.66 11.91 -14.37
N ILE A 152 9.10 11.62 -13.13
CA ILE A 152 9.30 10.23 -12.68
C ILE A 152 7.98 9.48 -12.45
N SER A 153 6.85 10.18 -12.31
CA SER A 153 5.53 9.54 -12.17
C SER A 153 5.03 8.90 -13.48
N ASN A 154 5.69 9.19 -14.61
CA ASN A 154 5.47 8.44 -15.84
C ASN A 154 5.96 7.00 -15.64
N PRO A 155 5.15 5.96 -15.95
CA PRO A 155 5.53 4.56 -15.71
C PRO A 155 6.81 4.11 -16.43
N GLU A 156 7.07 4.62 -17.64
CA GLU A 156 8.29 4.30 -18.41
C GLU A 156 9.53 4.91 -17.75
N ASN A 157 9.44 6.18 -17.34
CA ASN A 157 10.53 6.87 -16.64
C ASN A 157 10.82 6.21 -15.28
N PHE A 158 9.76 5.81 -14.56
CA PHE A 158 9.90 5.09 -13.30
C PHE A 158 10.60 3.74 -13.47
N ALA A 159 10.22 2.97 -14.48
CA ALA A 159 10.87 1.70 -14.80
C ALA A 159 12.36 1.91 -15.19
N ALA A 160 12.64 2.88 -16.06
CA ALA A 160 14.01 3.21 -16.45
C ALA A 160 14.89 3.65 -15.27
N PHE A 161 14.34 4.45 -14.36
CA PHE A 161 15.02 4.84 -13.12
C PHE A 161 15.35 3.61 -12.24
N GLY A 162 14.39 2.73 -12.06
CA GLY A 162 14.57 1.48 -11.29
C GLY A 162 15.67 0.59 -11.87
N GLU A 163 15.73 0.44 -13.20
CA GLU A 163 16.77 -0.33 -13.89
C GLU A 163 18.17 0.28 -13.71
N ILE A 164 18.27 1.61 -13.79
CA ILE A 164 19.54 2.31 -13.57
C ILE A 164 20.02 2.07 -12.14
N VAL A 165 19.15 2.34 -11.17
CA VAL A 165 19.50 2.19 -9.75
C VAL A 165 19.88 0.75 -9.41
N ALA A 166 19.16 -0.24 -9.94
CA ALA A 166 19.44 -1.65 -9.70
C ALA A 166 20.79 -2.13 -10.28
N LYS A 167 21.36 -1.43 -11.26
CA LYS A 167 22.67 -1.75 -11.84
C LYS A 167 23.84 -1.19 -11.04
N GLU A 168 23.59 -0.13 -10.26
CA GLU A 168 24.63 0.56 -9.50
C GLU A 168 24.81 -0.04 -8.09
N PHE A 169 23.87 -0.88 -7.63
CA PHE A 169 23.99 -1.63 -6.37
C PHE A 169 24.63 -3.01 -6.56
#